data_5cd3ced5676864e6c71ced63b661a8a7
#
_entry.id   5cd3ced5676864e6c71ced63b661a8a7
#
_cell.length_a   1.000
_cell.length_b   1.000
_cell.length_c   1.000
_cell.angle_alpha   90.00
_cell.angle_beta   90.00
_cell.angle_gamma   90.00
#
_symmetry.space_group_name_H-M   'P 1'
#
loop_
_entity.id
_entity.type
_entity.pdbx_description
1 polymer ?
#
loop_
_entity_poly.entity_id
_entity_poly.type
_entity_poly.pdbx_seq_one_letter_code
_entity_poly.pdbx_strand_id
1 'polypeptide(L)' 'WVGSGNTWYYVDAEGKMVTGDYVIDERVNHFDANGVWNN' A
#
# COMPACT_ATOMS: atom_id res chain seq x y z
N TRP A 1 -3.06 -7.28 -0.83
CA TRP A 1 -3.41 -6.30 0.21
C TRP A 1 -3.51 -6.99 1.56
N VAL A 2 -3.05 -6.31 2.59
CA VAL A 2 -3.08 -6.80 3.95
C VAL A 2 -3.72 -5.72 4.82
N GLY A 3 -4.64 -6.10 5.70
CA GLY A 3 -5.25 -5.15 6.62
C GLY A 3 -6.71 -5.41 6.87
N SER A 4 -7.35 -4.48 7.54
CA SER A 4 -8.79 -4.56 7.82
C SER A 4 -9.33 -3.18 8.16
N GLY A 5 -10.64 -3.02 8.00
CA GLY A 5 -11.30 -1.77 8.30
C GLY A 5 -10.72 -0.61 7.50
N ASN A 6 -10.18 0.36 8.18
CA ASN A 6 -9.61 1.55 7.55
C ASN A 6 -8.09 1.52 7.45
N THR A 7 -7.47 0.40 7.77
CA THR A 7 -6.01 0.29 7.78
C THR A 7 -5.59 -0.79 6.79
N TRP A 8 -5.10 -0.36 5.63
CA TRP A 8 -4.70 -1.28 4.57
C TRP A 8 -3.27 -1.02 4.15
N TYR A 9 -2.56 -2.11 3.84
CA TYR A 9 -1.18 -2.09 3.37
C TYR A 9 -1.09 -2.91 2.11
N TYR A 10 -0.07 -2.65 1.31
CA TYR A 10 0.18 -3.47 0.14
C TYR A 10 1.60 -4.03 0.23
N VAL A 11 1.78 -5.30 -0.07
CA VAL A 11 3.10 -5.91 -0.10
C VAL A 11 3.42 -6.30 -1.54
N ASP A 12 4.67 -6.16 -1.92
CA ASP A 12 5.12 -6.49 -3.27
C ASP A 12 5.40 -7.98 -3.40
N ALA A 13 5.93 -8.38 -4.56
CA ALA A 13 6.19 -9.79 -4.86
C ALA A 13 7.21 -10.40 -3.90
N GLU A 14 8.03 -9.60 -3.25
CA GLU A 14 9.01 -10.08 -2.28
C GLU A 14 8.48 -10.06 -0.86
N GLY A 15 7.23 -9.66 -0.68
CA GLY A 15 6.63 -9.59 0.64
C GLY A 15 6.99 -8.33 1.42
N LYS A 16 7.54 -7.32 0.75
CA LYS A 16 7.89 -6.06 1.40
C LYS A 16 6.74 -5.07 1.31
N MET A 17 6.45 -4.44 2.42
CA MET A 17 5.40 -3.44 2.48
C MET A 17 5.83 -2.19 1.73
N VAL A 18 4.96 -1.68 0.87
CA VAL A 18 5.28 -0.49 0.07
C VAL A 18 4.96 0.78 0.84
N THR A 19 5.68 1.86 0.51
CA THR A 19 5.44 3.19 1.07
C THR A 19 5.49 4.20 -0.06
N GLY A 20 4.94 5.38 0.16
CA GLY A 20 4.93 6.42 -0.84
C GLY A 20 3.95 6.12 -1.96
N ASP A 21 4.25 6.55 -3.17
CA ASP A 21 3.39 6.33 -4.32
C ASP A 21 3.72 4.99 -4.97
N TYR A 22 2.70 4.21 -5.25
CA TYR A 22 2.91 2.88 -5.84
C TYR A 22 1.78 2.57 -6.81
N VAL A 23 2.11 2.09 -7.99
CA VAL A 23 1.13 1.79 -9.03
C VAL A 23 0.61 0.37 -8.83
N ILE A 24 -0.71 0.25 -8.65
CA ILE A 24 -1.39 -1.03 -8.49
C ILE A 24 -2.58 -1.02 -9.44
N ASP A 25 -2.66 -2.02 -10.31
CA ASP A 25 -3.74 -2.15 -11.29
C ASP A 25 -3.90 -0.88 -12.14
N GLU A 26 -2.77 -0.34 -12.61
CA GLU A 26 -2.72 0.84 -13.47
C GLU A 26 -3.21 2.11 -12.78
N ARG A 27 -3.20 2.11 -11.46
CA ARG A 27 -3.65 3.24 -10.68
C ARG A 27 -2.60 3.58 -9.63
N VAL A 28 -2.27 4.86 -9.51
CA VAL A 28 -1.32 5.31 -8.50
C VAL A 28 -2.02 5.35 -7.15
N ASN A 29 -1.44 4.66 -6.19
CA ASN A 29 -1.95 4.65 -4.82
C ASN A 29 -0.93 5.30 -3.90
N HIS A 30 -1.40 5.92 -2.84
CA HIS A 30 -0.54 6.66 -1.91
C HIS A 30 -0.52 5.94 -0.57
N PHE A 31 0.68 5.72 -0.06
CA PHE A 31 0.88 5.08 1.24
C PHE A 31 1.72 6.02 2.09
N ASP A 32 1.46 6.07 3.39
CA ASP A 32 2.22 6.94 4.27
C ASP A 32 3.56 6.30 4.63
N ALA A 33 4.33 6.95 5.50
CA ALA A 33 5.65 6.47 5.88
C ALA A 33 5.60 5.15 6.62
N ASN A 34 4.47 4.81 7.20
CA ASN A 34 4.26 3.54 7.89
C ASN A 34 3.71 2.46 6.97
N GLY A 35 3.45 2.82 5.72
CA GLY A 35 2.92 1.88 4.74
C GLY A 35 1.40 1.78 4.75
N VAL A 36 0.71 2.64 5.48
CA VAL A 36 -0.75 2.60 5.53
C VAL A 36 -1.32 3.29 4.28
N TRP A 37 -2.23 2.60 3.62
CA TRP A 37 -2.89 3.14 2.43
C TRP A 37 -3.73 4.34 2.82
N ASN A 38 -3.54 5.40 2.07
CA ASN A 38 -4.13 6.66 2.46
C ASN A 38 -4.99 7.27 1.34
N ASN A 39 -5.31 6.48 0.36
CA ASN A 39 -6.13 6.99 -0.71
C ASN A 39 -7.12 5.94 -1.15
#